data_1eb48da6596b6ab2a8beed55edbf1d64
#
_entry.id   1eb48da6596b6ab2a8beed55edbf1d64
#
_cell.length_a   1.000
_cell.length_b   1.000
_cell.length_c   1.000
_cell.angle_alpha   90.00
_cell.angle_beta   90.00
_cell.angle_gamma   90.00
#
_symmetry.space_group_name_H-M   'P 1'
#
loop_
_entity.id
_entity.type
_entity.pdbx_description
1 polymer ?
#
loop_
_entity_poly.entity_id
_entity_poly.type
_entity_poly.pdbx_seq_one_letter_code
_entity_poly.pdbx_strand_id
1 'polypeptide(L)'
;NRTQFSAKTPNWRTYCVYDIASFTHIGWLRLQDISYLCRMSASLPNIRHQSQQDLETYFESIGEKKFRIKQVQEWIWQKHAHSFEDMSNLSKELRTKMAADFSLPALRVDATQYSNDGTVKSRFKTFDNHLVEGVLIPTDDRKTACVSSQIGCSLSCKFCATGYMERKRNLTYDEIVDQVV
;
A
#
# COMPACT_ATOMS: atom_id res chain seq x y z
N ASN A 1 -27.46 29.97 1.13
CA ASN A 1 -26.03 30.11 0.87
C ASN A 1 -25.40 28.72 0.91
N ARG A 2 -25.27 28.07 -0.26
CA ARG A 2 -24.52 26.83 -0.45
C ARG A 2 -23.07 27.23 -0.76
N THR A 3 -22.16 27.00 0.17
CA THR A 3 -20.72 27.06 -0.08
C THR A 3 -20.30 25.78 -0.79
N GLN A 4 -19.90 25.90 -2.05
CA GLN A 4 -19.24 24.85 -2.82
C GLN A 4 -17.83 24.64 -2.24
N PHE A 5 -17.58 23.43 -1.71
CA PHE A 5 -16.23 22.98 -1.45
C PHE A 5 -15.61 22.48 -2.76
N SER A 6 -14.75 23.30 -3.33
CA SER A 6 -13.86 22.91 -4.41
C SER A 6 -12.77 22.01 -3.83
N ALA A 7 -12.78 20.74 -4.18
CA ALA A 7 -11.68 19.81 -3.89
C ALA A 7 -10.47 20.22 -4.75
N LYS A 8 -9.54 20.97 -4.16
CA LYS A 8 -8.21 21.18 -4.74
C LYS A 8 -7.43 19.88 -4.61
N THR A 9 -7.05 19.30 -5.72
CA THR A 9 -6.08 18.22 -5.81
C THR A 9 -4.79 18.61 -5.09
N PRO A 10 -4.22 17.75 -4.22
CA PRO A 10 -2.96 18.07 -3.55
C PRO A 10 -1.84 18.11 -4.59
N ASN A 11 -1.26 19.28 -4.77
CA ASN A 11 -0.06 19.44 -5.59
C ASN A 11 1.13 18.90 -4.79
N TRP A 12 1.54 17.65 -5.07
CA TRP A 12 2.63 16.92 -4.42
C TRP A 12 4.02 17.57 -4.60
N ARG A 13 4.13 18.67 -5.35
CA ARG A 13 5.38 19.43 -5.52
C ARG A 13 5.77 20.32 -4.34
N THR A 14 4.98 20.41 -3.25
CA THR A 14 5.15 21.45 -2.22
C THR A 14 5.67 20.93 -0.86
N TYR A 15 6.12 19.68 -0.73
CA TYR A 15 6.65 19.15 0.55
C TYR A 15 8.14 18.78 0.50
N CYS A 16 8.96 19.66 -0.05
CA CYS A 16 10.41 19.63 0.20
C CYS A 16 10.85 21.04 0.69
N VAL A 17 10.44 21.40 1.89
CA VAL A 17 11.05 22.53 2.61
C VAL A 17 11.96 21.94 3.67
N TYR A 18 13.19 21.62 3.30
CA TYR A 18 14.28 21.52 4.26
C TYR A 18 14.96 22.88 4.37
N ASP A 19 15.02 23.36 5.61
CA ASP A 19 15.72 24.57 6.00
C ASP A 19 17.22 24.42 5.67
N ILE A 20 17.68 25.08 4.59
CA ILE A 20 19.06 25.02 4.07
C ILE A 20 20.01 25.91 4.90
N ALA A 21 19.58 26.39 6.07
CA ALA A 21 20.36 27.36 6.85
C ALA A 21 21.55 26.78 7.66
N SER A 22 21.82 25.45 7.57
CA SER A 22 22.86 24.83 8.45
C SER A 22 23.98 24.07 7.74
N PHE A 23 24.15 24.19 6.43
CA PHE A 23 25.24 23.52 5.69
C PHE A 23 26.19 24.51 5.02
N THR A 24 27.02 25.18 5.81
CA THR A 24 28.26 25.81 5.36
C THR A 24 29.41 24.81 5.52
N HIS A 25 29.71 24.07 4.49
CA HIS A 25 30.93 23.32 4.17
C HIS A 25 30.69 21.94 3.57
N ILE A 26 30.04 21.90 2.40
CA ILE A 26 30.21 20.75 1.48
C ILE A 26 30.21 21.31 0.07
N GLY A 27 31.30 20.99 -0.65
CA GLY A 27 31.55 21.50 -1.99
C GLY A 27 30.49 21.09 -3.01
N TRP A 28 30.32 21.90 -4.01
CA TRP A 28 29.54 21.84 -5.26
C TRP A 28 28.96 20.45 -5.62
N LEU A 29 27.90 20.04 -4.95
CA LEU A 29 27.03 18.98 -5.42
C LEU A 29 26.17 19.58 -6.56
N ARG A 30 26.21 18.96 -7.73
CA ARG A 30 25.40 19.39 -8.89
C ARG A 30 23.92 19.23 -8.55
N LEU A 31 23.08 20.12 -9.06
CA LEU A 31 21.61 20.09 -8.88
C LEU A 31 20.98 18.72 -9.24
N GLN A 32 21.65 17.92 -10.05
CA GLN A 32 21.26 16.54 -10.40
C GLN A 32 21.38 15.57 -9.21
N ASP A 33 22.37 15.78 -8.31
CA ASP A 33 22.59 14.90 -7.15
C ASP A 33 21.55 15.15 -6.06
N ILE A 34 21.07 16.39 -5.92
CA ILE A 34 20.02 16.75 -4.96
C ILE A 34 18.67 16.10 -5.36
N SER A 35 18.37 16.04 -6.65
CA SER A 35 17.16 15.36 -7.12
C SER A 35 17.23 13.84 -6.92
N TYR A 36 18.41 13.25 -6.98
CA TYR A 36 18.65 11.84 -6.70
C TYR A 36 18.53 11.51 -5.21
N LEU A 37 19.07 12.35 -4.34
CA LEU A 37 18.96 12.19 -2.88
C LEU A 37 17.53 12.42 -2.37
N CYS A 38 16.78 13.35 -2.97
CA CYS A 38 15.36 13.55 -2.66
C CYS A 38 14.50 12.35 -3.09
N ARG A 39 14.86 11.63 -4.16
CA ARG A 39 14.20 10.38 -4.57
C ARG A 39 14.47 9.22 -3.61
N MET A 40 15.61 9.18 -2.97
CA MET A 40 15.98 8.09 -2.05
C MET A 40 15.25 8.12 -0.70
N SER A 41 14.66 9.26 -0.31
CA SER A 41 13.93 9.40 0.97
C SER A 41 12.40 9.32 0.83
N ALA A 42 11.86 9.42 -0.39
CA ALA A 42 10.44 9.27 -0.64
C ALA A 42 10.13 7.79 -0.89
N SER A 43 9.28 7.19 -0.06
CA SER A 43 8.75 5.85 -0.35
C SER A 43 8.04 5.87 -1.71
N LEU A 44 8.36 4.87 -2.57
CA LEU A 44 7.70 4.75 -3.87
C LEU A 44 6.18 4.71 -3.72
N PRO A 45 5.42 5.36 -4.61
CA PRO A 45 3.96 5.34 -4.55
C PRO A 45 3.44 3.91 -4.70
N ASN A 46 2.44 3.53 -3.89
CA ASN A 46 1.80 2.24 -4.02
C ASN A 46 0.99 2.18 -5.31
N ILE A 47 1.29 1.20 -6.18
CA ILE A 47 0.60 1.04 -7.47
C ILE A 47 -0.89 0.75 -7.30
N ARG A 48 -1.29 0.09 -6.20
CA ARG A 48 -2.69 -0.21 -5.88
C ARG A 48 -3.51 1.06 -5.63
N HIS A 49 -2.86 2.15 -5.20
CA HIS A 49 -3.52 3.42 -4.90
C HIS A 49 -3.60 4.37 -6.11
N GLN A 50 -3.01 3.97 -7.26
CA GLN A 50 -3.08 4.79 -8.47
C GLN A 50 -4.47 4.73 -9.08
N SER A 51 -4.98 5.88 -9.52
CA SER A 51 -6.22 5.93 -10.29
C SER A 51 -6.01 5.34 -11.70
N GLN A 52 -7.10 4.98 -12.36
CA GLN A 52 -7.04 4.53 -13.76
C GLN A 52 -6.34 5.57 -14.65
N GLN A 53 -6.62 6.85 -14.42
CA GLN A 53 -6.05 7.95 -15.20
C GLN A 53 -4.56 8.15 -14.95
N ASP A 54 -4.10 7.96 -13.69
CA ASP A 54 -2.68 8.03 -13.36
C ASP A 54 -1.90 6.90 -14.03
N LEU A 55 -2.46 5.69 -14.03
CA LEU A 55 -1.88 4.54 -14.73
C LEU A 55 -1.85 4.77 -16.24
N GLU A 56 -2.90 5.30 -16.85
CA GLU A 56 -2.92 5.62 -18.28
C GLU A 56 -1.82 6.62 -18.64
N THR A 57 -1.70 7.70 -17.86
CA THR A 57 -0.67 8.72 -18.06
C THR A 57 0.74 8.13 -17.90
N TYR A 58 0.95 7.29 -16.89
CA TYR A 58 2.22 6.62 -16.67
C TYR A 58 2.59 5.71 -17.86
N PHE A 59 1.66 4.80 -18.27
CA PHE A 59 1.93 3.85 -19.36
C PHE A 59 2.16 4.56 -20.70
N GLU A 60 1.44 5.64 -20.99
CA GLU A 60 1.68 6.49 -22.15
C GLU A 60 3.09 7.14 -22.10
N SER A 61 3.51 7.63 -20.94
CA SER A 61 4.81 8.25 -20.74
C SER A 61 6.00 7.32 -21.00
N ILE A 62 5.81 6.03 -20.76
CA ILE A 62 6.82 4.99 -21.00
C ILE A 62 6.70 4.30 -22.36
N GLY A 63 5.74 4.73 -23.20
CA GLY A 63 5.51 4.19 -24.55
C GLY A 63 4.80 2.82 -24.57
N GLU A 64 4.17 2.42 -23.46
CA GLU A 64 3.45 1.16 -23.35
C GLU A 64 1.97 1.31 -23.79
N LYS A 65 1.40 0.21 -24.28
CA LYS A 65 0.02 0.20 -24.77
C LYS A 65 -0.99 0.14 -23.62
N LYS A 66 -2.13 0.82 -23.74
CA LYS A 66 -3.19 0.88 -22.71
C LYS A 66 -3.70 -0.48 -22.23
N PHE A 67 -3.72 -1.51 -23.07
CA PHE A 67 -4.18 -2.83 -22.64
C PHE A 67 -3.28 -3.47 -21.57
N ARG A 68 -2.02 -3.02 -21.42
CA ARG A 68 -1.12 -3.48 -20.37
C ARG A 68 -1.62 -3.12 -18.98
N ILE A 69 -2.29 -1.99 -18.84
CA ILE A 69 -2.89 -1.54 -17.57
C ILE A 69 -3.89 -2.60 -17.08
N LYS A 70 -4.75 -3.09 -17.96
CA LYS A 70 -5.72 -4.16 -17.62
C LYS A 70 -5.00 -5.43 -17.16
N GLN A 71 -3.90 -5.80 -17.81
CA GLN A 71 -3.10 -6.96 -17.40
C GLN A 71 -2.48 -6.77 -16.01
N VAL A 72 -1.94 -5.57 -15.72
CA VAL A 72 -1.39 -5.26 -14.38
C VAL A 72 -2.48 -5.28 -13.32
N GLN A 73 -3.64 -4.68 -13.58
CA GLN A 73 -4.78 -4.71 -12.65
C GLN A 73 -5.29 -6.14 -12.40
N GLU A 74 -5.33 -6.98 -13.43
CA GLU A 74 -5.68 -8.40 -13.29
C GLU A 74 -4.69 -9.13 -12.36
N TRP A 75 -3.39 -8.89 -12.52
CA TRP A 75 -2.38 -9.47 -11.65
C TRP A 75 -2.51 -9.00 -10.20
N ILE A 76 -2.77 -7.72 -9.99
CA ILE A 76 -2.91 -7.14 -8.65
C ILE A 76 -4.17 -7.64 -7.95
N TRP A 77 -5.33 -7.60 -8.62
CA TRP A 77 -6.62 -7.76 -7.97
C TRP A 77 -7.27 -9.14 -8.15
N GLN A 78 -6.87 -9.92 -9.16
CA GLN A 78 -7.45 -11.24 -9.42
C GLN A 78 -6.47 -12.37 -9.18
N LYS A 79 -5.19 -12.16 -9.50
CA LYS A 79 -4.14 -13.16 -9.31
C LYS A 79 -3.32 -12.92 -8.04
N HIS A 80 -3.60 -11.83 -7.33
CA HIS A 80 -2.99 -11.50 -6.04
C HIS A 80 -1.45 -11.52 -6.06
N ALA A 81 -0.86 -10.89 -7.09
CA ALA A 81 0.59 -10.79 -7.20
C ALA A 81 1.19 -10.04 -6.00
N HIS A 82 2.19 -10.63 -5.37
CA HIS A 82 2.92 -10.04 -4.26
C HIS A 82 4.15 -9.24 -4.70
N SER A 83 4.55 -9.42 -5.96
CA SER A 83 5.68 -8.72 -6.56
C SER A 83 5.44 -8.46 -8.06
N PHE A 84 6.18 -7.52 -8.64
CA PHE A 84 6.14 -7.31 -10.09
C PHE A 84 6.75 -8.49 -10.86
N GLU A 85 7.61 -9.29 -10.23
CA GLU A 85 8.21 -10.48 -10.84
C GLU A 85 7.17 -11.58 -11.13
N ASP A 86 6.10 -11.64 -10.36
CA ASP A 86 5.01 -12.62 -10.53
C ASP A 86 4.24 -12.39 -11.83
N MET A 87 4.28 -11.19 -12.40
CA MET A 87 3.53 -10.79 -13.59
C MET A 87 4.13 -11.35 -14.88
N SER A 88 4.12 -12.67 -15.03
CA SER A 88 4.85 -13.42 -16.08
C SER A 88 4.48 -13.07 -17.52
N ASN A 89 3.28 -12.56 -17.78
CA ASN A 89 2.83 -12.15 -19.12
C ASN A 89 3.27 -10.72 -19.51
N LEU A 90 3.97 -10.02 -18.61
CA LEU A 90 4.60 -8.73 -18.88
C LEU A 90 6.08 -8.91 -19.21
N SER A 91 6.61 -8.04 -20.07
CA SER A 91 8.04 -8.05 -20.40
C SER A 91 8.90 -7.78 -19.16
N LYS A 92 10.08 -8.36 -19.11
CA LYS A 92 11.02 -8.15 -18.00
C LYS A 92 11.38 -6.67 -17.83
N GLU A 93 11.55 -5.95 -18.94
CA GLU A 93 11.85 -4.51 -18.93
C GLU A 93 10.72 -3.71 -18.28
N LEU A 94 9.45 -4.01 -18.61
CA LEU A 94 8.29 -3.33 -18.01
C LEU A 94 8.19 -3.63 -16.51
N ARG A 95 8.38 -4.89 -16.10
CA ARG A 95 8.38 -5.27 -14.67
C ARG A 95 9.46 -4.56 -13.88
N THR A 96 10.68 -4.50 -14.40
CA THR A 96 11.81 -3.77 -13.80
C THR A 96 11.52 -2.28 -13.69
N LYS A 97 10.91 -1.67 -14.73
CA LYS A 97 10.56 -0.26 -14.72
C LYS A 97 9.46 0.05 -13.70
N MET A 98 8.41 -0.77 -13.64
CA MET A 98 7.37 -0.61 -12.62
C MET A 98 7.92 -0.77 -11.20
N ALA A 99 8.84 -1.71 -10.98
CA ALA A 99 9.49 -1.90 -9.68
C ALA A 99 10.41 -0.72 -9.27
N ALA A 100 10.93 0.02 -10.24
CA ALA A 100 11.70 1.24 -9.98
C ALA A 100 10.83 2.47 -9.67
N ASP A 101 9.60 2.51 -10.20
CA ASP A 101 8.71 3.67 -10.13
C ASP A 101 7.60 3.51 -9.08
N PHE A 102 7.23 2.26 -8.75
CA PHE A 102 6.14 1.94 -7.82
C PHE A 102 6.55 0.92 -6.77
N SER A 103 5.87 0.97 -5.63
CA SER A 103 5.86 -0.11 -4.64
C SER A 103 4.60 -0.95 -4.80
N LEU A 104 4.70 -2.24 -4.43
CA LEU A 104 3.58 -3.16 -4.32
C LEU A 104 3.64 -3.80 -2.92
N PRO A 105 3.33 -3.04 -1.85
CA PRO A 105 3.34 -3.58 -0.51
C PRO A 105 2.20 -4.58 -0.34
N ALA A 106 2.46 -5.70 0.33
CA ALA A 106 1.47 -6.67 0.73
C ALA A 106 1.57 -6.92 2.23
N LEU A 107 0.46 -7.31 2.86
CA LEU A 107 0.50 -7.81 4.22
C LEU A 107 1.33 -9.09 4.27
N ARG A 108 2.11 -9.24 5.35
CA ARG A 108 2.89 -10.46 5.59
C ARG A 108 2.26 -11.22 6.74
N VAL A 109 2.03 -12.50 6.53
CA VAL A 109 1.62 -13.40 7.62
C VAL A 109 2.77 -13.50 8.62
N ASP A 110 2.52 -13.09 9.85
CA ASP A 110 3.48 -13.14 10.95
C ASP A 110 3.32 -14.41 11.77
N ALA A 111 2.08 -14.80 12.07
CA ALA A 111 1.76 -16.04 12.78
C ALA A 111 0.35 -16.53 12.41
N THR A 112 0.16 -17.86 12.45
CA THR A 112 -1.15 -18.48 12.23
C THR A 112 -1.42 -19.48 13.33
N GLN A 113 -2.66 -19.48 13.84
CA GLN A 113 -3.17 -20.43 14.82
C GLN A 113 -4.37 -21.18 14.23
N TYR A 114 -4.43 -22.47 14.50
CA TYR A 114 -5.50 -23.36 14.06
C TYR A 114 -6.25 -23.89 15.27
N SER A 115 -7.57 -23.83 15.23
CA SER A 115 -8.45 -24.43 16.25
C SER A 115 -9.01 -25.76 15.77
N ASN A 116 -9.50 -26.59 16.71
CA ASN A 116 -10.03 -27.92 16.41
C ASN A 116 -11.30 -27.90 15.55
N ASP A 117 -12.04 -26.79 15.56
CA ASP A 117 -13.24 -26.55 14.76
C ASP A 117 -12.93 -26.05 13.32
N GLY A 118 -11.64 -26.05 12.95
CA GLY A 118 -11.18 -25.56 11.65
C GLY A 118 -11.04 -24.03 11.55
N THR A 119 -11.33 -23.28 12.63
CA THR A 119 -11.11 -21.83 12.67
C THR A 119 -9.62 -21.53 12.55
N VAL A 120 -9.27 -20.59 11.67
CA VAL A 120 -7.91 -20.13 11.44
C VAL A 120 -7.79 -18.67 11.84
N LYS A 121 -6.92 -18.37 12.80
CA LYS A 121 -6.59 -17.01 13.21
C LYS A 121 -5.20 -16.66 12.69
N SER A 122 -5.10 -15.65 11.86
CA SER A 122 -3.84 -15.16 11.30
C SER A 122 -3.52 -13.77 11.84
N ARG A 123 -2.26 -13.58 12.20
CA ARG A 123 -1.70 -12.28 12.53
C ARG A 123 -0.87 -11.80 11.35
N PHE A 124 -1.17 -10.59 10.89
CA PHE A 124 -0.52 -9.96 9.75
C PHE A 124 0.32 -8.77 10.19
N LYS A 125 1.43 -8.57 9.52
CA LYS A 125 2.31 -7.44 9.70
C LYS A 125 2.14 -6.46 8.55
N THR A 126 1.84 -5.19 8.87
CA THR A 126 1.72 -4.10 7.91
C THR A 126 3.08 -3.56 7.48
N PHE A 127 3.13 -2.74 6.42
CA PHE A 127 4.36 -2.12 5.90
C PHE A 127 5.04 -1.20 6.94
N ASP A 128 4.27 -0.58 7.83
CA ASP A 128 4.73 0.28 8.93
C ASP A 128 4.93 -0.49 10.26
N ASN A 129 5.09 -1.81 10.16
CA ASN A 129 5.41 -2.73 11.26
C ASN A 129 4.35 -2.86 12.35
N HIS A 130 3.11 -2.46 12.11
CA HIS A 130 2.01 -2.77 13.02
C HIS A 130 1.49 -4.19 12.78
N LEU A 131 0.77 -4.70 13.79
CA LEU A 131 0.16 -6.02 13.74
C LEU A 131 -1.36 -5.89 13.74
N VAL A 132 -2.00 -6.66 12.86
CA VAL A 132 -3.46 -6.80 12.80
C VAL A 132 -3.83 -8.28 12.72
N GLU A 133 -5.04 -8.62 13.10
CA GLU A 133 -5.52 -10.00 13.13
C GLU A 133 -6.72 -10.17 12.20
N GLY A 134 -6.78 -11.28 11.51
CA GLY A 134 -7.94 -11.77 10.78
C GLY A 134 -8.30 -13.18 11.22
N VAL A 135 -9.57 -13.54 11.12
CA VAL A 135 -10.06 -14.86 11.52
C VAL A 135 -10.92 -15.44 10.40
N LEU A 136 -10.57 -16.63 9.94
CA LEU A 136 -11.40 -17.42 9.02
C LEU A 136 -12.18 -18.45 9.83
N ILE A 137 -13.50 -18.39 9.77
CA ILE A 137 -14.42 -19.25 10.49
C ILE A 137 -15.15 -20.12 9.45
N PRO A 138 -14.77 -21.39 9.28
CA PRO A 138 -15.49 -22.32 8.41
C PRO A 138 -16.76 -22.80 9.09
N THR A 139 -17.83 -22.95 8.32
CA THR A 139 -19.04 -23.70 8.68
C THR A 139 -19.34 -24.68 7.55
N ASP A 140 -20.28 -25.59 7.71
CA ASP A 140 -20.56 -26.64 6.73
C ASP A 140 -20.90 -26.09 5.34
N ASP A 141 -21.58 -24.97 5.27
CA ASP A 141 -22.12 -24.35 4.03
C ASP A 141 -21.37 -23.10 3.59
N ARG A 142 -20.51 -22.51 4.43
CA ARG A 142 -19.86 -21.23 4.14
C ARG A 142 -18.54 -21.04 4.88
N LYS A 143 -17.74 -20.08 4.43
CA LYS A 143 -16.57 -19.57 5.13
C LYS A 143 -16.77 -18.08 5.43
N THR A 144 -16.63 -17.69 6.67
CA THR A 144 -16.74 -16.30 7.11
C THR A 144 -15.35 -15.75 7.43
N ALA A 145 -14.94 -14.67 6.78
CA ALA A 145 -13.72 -13.96 7.12
C ALA A 145 -14.06 -12.73 7.99
N CYS A 146 -13.50 -12.70 9.19
CA CYS A 146 -13.52 -11.52 10.05
C CYS A 146 -12.19 -10.79 9.90
N VAL A 147 -12.21 -9.56 9.40
CA VAL A 147 -11.01 -8.78 9.05
C VAL A 147 -10.90 -7.52 9.89
N SER A 148 -9.68 -7.09 10.16
CA SER A 148 -9.42 -5.80 10.78
C SER A 148 -9.53 -4.68 9.74
N SER A 149 -10.10 -3.53 10.12
CA SER A 149 -10.19 -2.33 9.30
C SER A 149 -9.38 -1.15 9.85
N GLN A 150 -8.82 -1.30 11.05
CA GLN A 150 -8.01 -0.28 11.71
C GLN A 150 -6.95 -0.92 12.62
N ILE A 151 -5.91 -0.16 12.93
CA ILE A 151 -4.88 -0.52 13.88
C ILE A 151 -5.21 0.14 15.21
N GLY A 152 -5.49 -0.70 16.24
CA GLY A 152 -6.01 -0.23 17.53
C GLY A 152 -7.46 0.25 17.44
N CYS A 153 -8.00 0.77 18.55
CA CYS A 153 -9.39 1.22 18.62
C CYS A 153 -9.53 2.45 19.52
N SER A 154 -10.35 3.42 19.12
CA SER A 154 -10.62 4.62 19.91
C SER A 154 -11.80 4.45 20.89
N LEU A 155 -12.55 3.34 20.82
CA LEU A 155 -13.76 3.15 21.64
C LEU A 155 -13.47 2.78 23.10
N SER A 156 -12.24 2.30 23.38
CA SER A 156 -11.78 1.96 24.74
C SER A 156 -12.73 1.04 25.53
N CYS A 157 -13.38 0.08 24.85
CA CYS A 157 -14.29 -0.88 25.46
C CYS A 157 -13.53 -1.78 26.44
N LYS A 158 -13.94 -1.81 27.72
CA LYS A 158 -13.25 -2.54 28.80
C LYS A 158 -13.23 -4.06 28.62
N PHE A 159 -14.14 -4.61 27.84
CA PHE A 159 -14.23 -6.05 27.55
C PHE A 159 -13.49 -6.50 26.29
N CYS A 160 -12.90 -5.56 25.52
CA CYS A 160 -12.25 -5.83 24.23
C CYS A 160 -10.74 -5.62 24.33
N ALA A 161 -9.95 -6.64 23.97
CA ALA A 161 -8.50 -6.53 23.98
C ALA A 161 -7.98 -5.38 23.10
N THR A 162 -8.59 -5.18 21.93
CA THR A 162 -8.25 -4.06 21.04
C THR A 162 -8.63 -2.70 21.64
N GLY A 163 -9.58 -2.65 22.58
CA GLY A 163 -9.97 -1.42 23.27
C GLY A 163 -8.88 -0.86 24.19
N TYR A 164 -7.90 -1.68 24.59
CA TYR A 164 -6.72 -1.23 25.33
C TYR A 164 -5.58 -0.74 24.44
N MET A 165 -5.70 -0.93 23.12
CA MET A 165 -4.67 -0.51 22.17
C MET A 165 -4.98 0.89 21.65
N GLU A 166 -3.99 1.77 21.68
CA GLU A 166 -4.12 3.10 21.07
C GLU A 166 -4.39 2.98 19.57
N ARG A 167 -5.42 3.71 19.09
CA ARG A 167 -5.71 3.79 17.67
C ARG A 167 -4.60 4.54 16.94
N LYS A 168 -3.99 3.90 15.96
CA LYS A 168 -2.92 4.49 15.12
C LYS A 168 -3.47 5.05 13.82
N ARG A 169 -4.13 4.20 13.01
CA ARG A 169 -4.71 4.56 11.71
C ARG A 169 -5.77 3.56 11.25
N ASN A 170 -6.50 3.92 10.23
CA ASN A 170 -7.28 2.94 9.46
C ASN A 170 -6.33 2.14 8.56
N LEU A 171 -6.71 0.91 8.24
CA LEU A 171 -6.09 0.15 7.18
C LEU A 171 -6.54 0.69 5.82
N THR A 172 -5.67 0.59 4.84
CA THR A 172 -6.01 0.89 3.45
C THR A 172 -6.80 -0.29 2.85
N TYR A 173 -7.51 -0.04 1.76
CA TYR A 173 -8.38 -1.07 1.17
C TYR A 173 -7.59 -2.31 0.67
N ASP A 174 -6.37 -2.12 0.20
CA ASP A 174 -5.46 -3.20 -0.18
C ASP A 174 -5.02 -4.03 1.04
N GLU A 175 -4.70 -3.40 2.19
CA GLU A 175 -4.42 -4.11 3.44
C GLU A 175 -5.63 -4.89 3.96
N ILE A 176 -6.85 -4.41 3.71
CA ILE A 176 -8.07 -5.14 4.10
C ILE A 176 -8.27 -6.36 3.20
N VAL A 177 -8.08 -6.22 1.89
CA VAL A 177 -8.19 -7.33 0.91
C VAL A 177 -7.12 -8.39 1.18
N ASP A 178 -5.88 -8.00 1.45
CA ASP A 178 -4.77 -8.92 1.71
C ASP A 178 -4.98 -9.85 2.92
N GLN A 179 -5.95 -9.58 3.80
CA GLN A 179 -6.27 -10.46 4.92
C GLN A 179 -7.08 -11.70 4.51
N VAL A 180 -7.62 -11.73 3.28
CA VAL A 180 -8.52 -12.81 2.80
C VAL A 180 -8.03 -13.51 1.54
N VAL A 181 -6.90 -13.11 0.99
CA VAL A 181 -6.28 -13.66 -0.23
C VAL A 181 -5.09 -14.55 0.07
#